data_4b5f4324ec29a4875fc870243c116f76
#
_entry.id   4b5f4324ec29a4875fc870243c116f76
#
_cell.length_a   1.000
_cell.length_b   1.000
_cell.length_c   1.000
_cell.angle_alpha   90.00
_cell.angle_beta   90.00
_cell.angle_gamma   90.00
#
_symmetry.space_group_name_H-M   'P 1'
#
loop_
_entity.id
_entity.type
_entity.pdbx_description
1 polymer ?
#
loop_
_entity_poly.entity_id
_entity_poly.type
_entity_poly.pdbx_seq_one_letter_code
_entity_poly.pdbx_strand_id
1 'polypeptide(L)'
;MPRTAAAQNVTTQIDVSRMSPGLSPDDFTFWRTGDGDVGDWRVVEDPSASGRQVIAQTSKDPTDYRFPLAIYQPISARNVKVVLRLKPVGGTVDQAGGIVVRLTTPDDYYVVRANALEDNVRFYRMVKGQREQLDGANIKIATNE
;
A
#
# COMPACT_ATOMS: atom_id res chain seq x y z
N MET A 1 39.59 -19.50 -0.26
CA MET A 1 38.70 -18.54 -0.95
C MET A 1 37.33 -18.60 -0.29
N PRO A 2 36.76 -17.48 0.22
CA PRO A 2 35.44 -17.52 0.80
C PRO A 2 34.42 -17.72 -0.33
N ARG A 3 33.59 -18.77 -0.21
CA ARG A 3 32.44 -18.96 -1.06
C ARG A 3 31.40 -17.87 -0.72
N THR A 4 31.18 -16.97 -1.64
CA THR A 4 30.05 -16.05 -1.56
C THR A 4 28.78 -16.89 -1.66
N ALA A 5 28.05 -17.02 -0.56
CA ALA A 5 26.75 -17.67 -0.59
C ALA A 5 25.84 -16.83 -1.50
N ALA A 6 25.30 -17.44 -2.54
CA ALA A 6 24.28 -16.80 -3.36
C ALA A 6 23.08 -16.46 -2.47
N ALA A 7 22.62 -15.21 -2.54
CA ALA A 7 21.42 -14.79 -1.83
C ALA A 7 20.24 -15.64 -2.31
N GLN A 8 19.61 -16.39 -1.41
CA GLN A 8 18.39 -17.14 -1.73
C GLN A 8 17.24 -16.15 -1.88
N ASN A 9 16.58 -16.17 -3.04
CA ASN A 9 15.33 -15.46 -3.24
C ASN A 9 14.21 -16.23 -2.54
N VAL A 10 13.66 -15.61 -1.48
CA VAL A 10 12.48 -16.13 -0.78
C VAL A 10 11.25 -15.40 -1.32
N THR A 11 10.21 -16.15 -1.71
CA THR A 11 8.92 -15.60 -2.12
C THR A 11 7.89 -15.87 -1.04
N THR A 12 7.20 -14.81 -0.61
CA THR A 12 6.05 -14.91 0.29
C THR A 12 4.80 -14.45 -0.44
N GLN A 13 3.74 -15.23 -0.37
CA GLN A 13 2.43 -14.86 -0.87
C GLN A 13 1.52 -14.56 0.31
N ILE A 14 0.89 -13.37 0.30
CA ILE A 14 -0.13 -12.98 1.27
C ILE A 14 -1.47 -13.43 0.71
N ASP A 15 -2.04 -14.49 1.27
CA ASP A 15 -3.31 -15.07 0.83
C ASP A 15 -4.49 -14.48 1.60
N VAL A 16 -5.05 -13.40 1.05
CA VAL A 16 -6.20 -12.69 1.64
C VAL A 16 -7.46 -13.56 1.66
N SER A 17 -7.58 -14.56 0.78
CA SER A 17 -8.76 -15.44 0.72
C SER A 17 -8.99 -16.28 1.98
N ARG A 18 -7.95 -16.42 2.81
CA ARG A 18 -8.00 -17.17 4.08
C ARG A 18 -8.29 -16.28 5.29
N MET A 19 -8.29 -14.97 5.13
CA MET A 19 -8.56 -14.04 6.21
C MET A 19 -10.07 -13.91 6.45
N SER A 20 -10.44 -13.42 7.63
CA SER A 20 -11.86 -13.28 8.01
C SER A 20 -12.47 -12.00 7.49
N PRO A 21 -13.51 -12.05 6.63
CA PRO A 21 -14.20 -10.88 6.16
C PRO A 21 -14.74 -9.98 7.29
N GLY A 22 -14.65 -8.68 7.12
CA GLY A 22 -15.10 -7.69 8.09
C GLY A 22 -14.11 -7.37 9.21
N LEU A 23 -13.05 -8.17 9.35
CA LEU A 23 -11.99 -7.95 10.35
C LEU A 23 -10.77 -7.26 9.73
N SER A 24 -9.89 -6.76 10.59
CA SER A 24 -8.56 -6.29 10.18
C SER A 24 -7.77 -7.43 9.56
N PRO A 25 -6.98 -7.17 8.52
CA PRO A 25 -6.16 -8.23 7.91
C PRO A 25 -5.11 -8.77 8.87
N ASP A 26 -4.90 -10.10 8.82
CA ASP A 26 -3.94 -10.80 9.66
C ASP A 26 -2.50 -10.35 9.36
N ASP A 27 -1.67 -10.32 10.39
CA ASP A 27 -0.23 -9.99 10.31
C ASP A 27 0.08 -8.55 9.86
N PHE A 28 -0.90 -7.66 9.82
CA PHE A 28 -0.70 -6.25 9.53
C PHE A 28 -0.78 -5.37 10.77
N THR A 29 0.00 -4.32 10.79
CA THR A 29 -0.17 -3.17 11.69
C THR A 29 -0.46 -1.91 10.88
N PHE A 30 -1.05 -0.90 11.52
CA PHE A 30 -1.57 0.27 10.81
C PHE A 30 -0.93 1.53 11.36
N TRP A 31 -0.38 2.32 10.46
CA TRP A 31 0.23 3.61 10.73
C TRP A 31 -0.38 4.67 9.82
N ARG A 32 0.01 5.90 10.04
CA ARG A 32 -0.42 7.03 9.21
C ARG A 32 0.72 8.04 9.13
N THR A 33 0.93 8.58 7.92
CA THR A 33 1.67 9.82 7.71
C THR A 33 0.68 10.97 7.66
N GLY A 34 1.05 12.13 8.20
CA GLY A 34 0.20 13.32 8.19
C GLY A 34 -0.86 13.34 9.30
N ASP A 35 -2.00 13.93 9.02
CA ASP A 35 -3.06 14.21 9.99
C ASP A 35 -4.29 13.30 9.79
N GLY A 36 -5.34 13.50 10.59
CA GLY A 36 -6.57 12.72 10.52
C GLY A 36 -6.49 11.35 11.18
N ASP A 37 -7.41 10.44 10.87
CA ASP A 37 -7.41 9.10 11.44
C ASP A 37 -6.35 8.17 10.81
N VAL A 38 -6.05 7.07 11.49
CA VAL A 38 -5.06 6.08 11.03
C VAL A 38 -5.54 5.26 9.82
N GLY A 39 -6.79 5.43 9.42
CA GLY A 39 -7.45 4.60 8.45
C GLY A 39 -8.18 3.42 9.09
N ASP A 40 -9.07 2.80 8.33
CA ASP A 40 -9.81 1.60 8.74
C ASP A 40 -9.60 0.51 7.69
N TRP A 41 -8.68 -0.39 7.96
CA TRP A 41 -8.30 -1.46 7.06
C TRP A 41 -9.05 -2.74 7.38
N ARG A 42 -9.78 -3.26 6.39
CA ARG A 42 -10.64 -4.42 6.53
C ARG A 42 -10.42 -5.42 5.41
N VAL A 43 -10.63 -6.69 5.73
CA VAL A 43 -10.85 -7.72 4.72
C VAL A 43 -12.29 -7.60 4.24
N VAL A 44 -12.48 -7.40 2.94
CA VAL A 44 -13.81 -7.28 2.34
C VAL A 44 -13.95 -8.24 1.15
N GLU A 45 -15.17 -8.66 0.89
CA GLU A 45 -15.47 -9.45 -0.30
C GLU A 45 -15.45 -8.58 -1.55
N ASP A 46 -14.75 -9.04 -2.58
CA ASP A 46 -14.75 -8.45 -3.91
C ASP A 46 -14.73 -9.57 -4.96
N PRO A 47 -15.86 -9.82 -5.64
CA PRO A 47 -15.95 -10.87 -6.67
C PRO A 47 -14.97 -10.70 -7.83
N SER A 48 -14.46 -9.48 -8.08
CA SER A 48 -13.50 -9.21 -9.14
C SER A 48 -12.06 -9.59 -8.78
N ALA A 49 -11.77 -9.77 -7.49
CA ALA A 49 -10.46 -10.23 -7.03
C ALA A 49 -10.30 -11.74 -7.24
N SER A 50 -9.08 -12.19 -7.56
CA SER A 50 -8.78 -13.60 -7.79
C SER A 50 -9.11 -14.51 -6.61
N GLY A 51 -8.90 -14.03 -5.38
CA GLY A 51 -9.28 -14.73 -4.14
C GLY A 51 -10.67 -14.36 -3.60
N ARG A 52 -11.44 -13.57 -4.34
CA ARG A 52 -12.77 -13.02 -3.96
C ARG A 52 -12.79 -12.20 -2.68
N GLN A 53 -11.64 -11.88 -2.13
CA GLN A 53 -11.44 -11.02 -0.97
C GLN A 53 -10.24 -10.10 -1.20
N VAL A 54 -10.32 -8.92 -0.63
CA VAL A 54 -9.27 -7.88 -0.72
C VAL A 54 -9.06 -7.24 0.64
N ILE A 55 -7.92 -6.60 0.80
CA ILE A 55 -7.68 -5.66 1.90
C ILE A 55 -8.09 -4.27 1.42
N ALA A 56 -9.05 -3.66 2.09
CA ALA A 56 -9.57 -2.34 1.74
C ALA A 56 -9.33 -1.32 2.87
N GLN A 57 -8.95 -0.12 2.51
CA GLN A 57 -9.01 1.04 3.39
C GLN A 57 -10.41 1.67 3.24
N THR A 58 -11.19 1.69 4.32
CA THR A 58 -12.61 2.03 4.29
C THR A 58 -12.96 3.34 5.01
N SER A 59 -12.02 3.95 5.73
CA SER A 59 -12.23 5.25 6.36
C SER A 59 -12.54 6.34 5.32
N LYS A 60 -13.55 7.16 5.63
CA LYS A 60 -13.97 8.31 4.84
C LYS A 60 -13.52 9.64 5.43
N ASP A 61 -12.55 9.64 6.31
CA ASP A 61 -11.97 10.86 6.88
C ASP A 61 -11.47 11.77 5.73
N PRO A 62 -11.97 13.02 5.61
CA PRO A 62 -11.68 13.91 4.48
C PRO A 62 -10.37 14.70 4.65
N THR A 63 -9.57 14.42 5.65
CA THR A 63 -8.31 15.11 5.89
C THR A 63 -7.38 14.95 4.69
N ASP A 64 -6.94 16.06 4.12
CA ASP A 64 -6.18 16.10 2.86
C ASP A 64 -4.80 15.45 2.98
N TYR A 65 -3.94 15.93 3.86
CA TYR A 65 -2.61 15.36 4.07
C TYR A 65 -2.68 14.18 5.05
N ARG A 66 -3.29 13.08 4.60
CA ARG A 66 -3.51 11.86 5.36
C ARG A 66 -3.19 10.64 4.51
N PHE A 67 -2.17 9.89 4.89
CA PHE A 67 -1.72 8.70 4.16
C PHE A 67 -1.74 7.48 5.08
N PRO A 68 -2.86 6.72 5.12
CA PRO A 68 -2.97 5.48 5.88
C PRO A 68 -2.03 4.41 5.34
N LEU A 69 -1.36 3.70 6.23
CA LEU A 69 -0.40 2.64 5.92
C LEU A 69 -0.84 1.32 6.55
N ALA A 70 -0.83 0.25 5.76
CA ALA A 70 -0.97 -1.12 6.22
C ALA A 70 0.38 -1.83 6.04
N ILE A 71 0.98 -2.28 7.14
CA ILE A 71 2.35 -2.77 7.18
C ILE A 71 2.34 -4.26 7.51
N TYR A 72 2.80 -5.08 6.57
CA TYR A 72 2.93 -6.52 6.75
C TYR A 72 4.14 -6.85 7.62
N GLN A 73 3.90 -7.37 8.81
CA GLN A 73 4.90 -7.56 9.86
C GLN A 73 5.88 -8.72 9.62
N PRO A 74 5.49 -9.85 9.00
CA PRO A 74 6.38 -11.02 8.92
C PRO A 74 7.63 -10.84 8.06
N ILE A 75 7.72 -9.76 7.27
CA ILE A 75 8.85 -9.53 6.37
C ILE A 75 9.60 -8.26 6.75
N SER A 76 10.92 -8.39 6.89
CA SER A 76 11.85 -7.26 6.90
C SER A 76 12.98 -7.57 5.93
N ALA A 77 13.12 -6.78 4.87
CA ALA A 77 14.09 -7.04 3.81
C ALA A 77 14.68 -5.73 3.29
N ARG A 78 15.99 -5.75 3.03
CA ARG A 78 16.69 -4.60 2.44
C ARG A 78 16.33 -4.42 0.96
N ASN A 79 16.27 -5.52 0.22
CA ASN A 79 15.92 -5.55 -1.19
C ASN A 79 14.69 -6.42 -1.37
N VAL A 80 13.68 -5.90 -2.06
CA VAL A 80 12.39 -6.55 -2.21
C VAL A 80 11.80 -6.26 -3.58
N LYS A 81 11.09 -7.24 -4.11
CA LYS A 81 10.15 -7.06 -5.22
C LYS A 81 8.75 -7.28 -4.67
N VAL A 82 7.90 -6.28 -4.79
CA VAL A 82 6.50 -6.35 -4.35
C VAL A 82 5.61 -6.30 -5.58
N VAL A 83 4.62 -7.18 -5.62
CA VAL A 83 3.60 -7.23 -6.66
C VAL A 83 2.23 -7.28 -6.00
N LEU A 84 1.36 -6.38 -6.38
CA LEU A 84 -0.04 -6.38 -5.98
C LEU A 84 -0.93 -5.85 -7.10
N ARG A 85 -2.22 -6.13 -7.00
CA ARG A 85 -3.25 -5.44 -7.76
C ARG A 85 -3.98 -4.50 -6.83
N LEU A 86 -4.27 -3.30 -7.30
CA LEU A 86 -5.09 -2.34 -6.57
C LEU A 86 -6.28 -1.92 -7.43
N LYS A 87 -7.38 -1.58 -6.77
CA LYS A 87 -8.59 -1.06 -7.40
C LYS A 87 -9.05 0.19 -6.63
N PRO A 88 -9.01 1.38 -7.25
CA PRO A 88 -9.60 2.57 -6.66
C PRO A 88 -11.11 2.49 -6.80
N VAL A 89 -11.84 2.54 -5.67
CA VAL A 89 -13.31 2.37 -5.68
C VAL A 89 -14.07 3.66 -5.39
N GLY A 90 -13.45 4.64 -4.76
CA GLY A 90 -14.10 5.91 -4.44
C GLY A 90 -13.18 6.84 -3.65
N GLY A 91 -13.67 8.05 -3.43
CA GLY A 91 -12.97 9.12 -2.73
C GLY A 91 -13.14 10.45 -3.45
N THR A 92 -13.14 11.55 -2.69
CA THR A 92 -13.28 12.91 -3.21
C THR A 92 -11.97 13.69 -3.11
N VAL A 93 -11.11 13.34 -2.15
CA VAL A 93 -9.77 13.92 -1.99
C VAL A 93 -8.76 13.16 -2.86
N ASP A 94 -8.75 11.83 -2.72
CA ASP A 94 -7.91 10.92 -3.50
C ASP A 94 -8.68 9.63 -3.81
N GLN A 95 -8.36 9.02 -4.95
CA GLN A 95 -8.69 7.63 -5.27
C GLN A 95 -7.37 6.91 -5.56
N ALA A 96 -6.60 6.67 -4.52
CA ALA A 96 -5.21 6.30 -4.63
C ALA A 96 -4.85 5.10 -3.76
N GLY A 97 -3.87 4.36 -4.23
CA GLY A 97 -3.23 3.29 -3.50
C GLY A 97 -1.84 2.99 -4.06
N GLY A 98 -1.08 2.20 -3.35
CA GLY A 98 0.27 1.91 -3.81
C GLY A 98 1.06 0.98 -2.90
N ILE A 99 2.37 1.01 -3.10
CA ILE A 99 3.34 0.16 -2.40
C ILE A 99 4.34 1.05 -1.69
N VAL A 100 4.52 0.79 -0.40
CA VAL A 100 5.55 1.41 0.44
C VAL A 100 6.69 0.41 0.63
N VAL A 101 7.91 0.89 0.50
CA VAL A 101 9.13 0.12 0.75
C VAL A 101 10.12 0.93 1.58
N ARG A 102 11.09 0.24 2.22
CA ARG A 102 12.11 0.85 3.08
C ARG A 102 11.53 1.72 4.18
N LEU A 103 10.40 1.30 4.73
CA LEU A 103 9.72 2.01 5.81
C LEU A 103 10.50 1.82 7.11
N THR A 104 10.91 2.93 7.71
CA THR A 104 11.60 2.98 9.01
C THR A 104 10.73 3.62 10.09
N THR A 105 9.94 4.60 9.72
CA THR A 105 8.95 5.26 10.58
C THR A 105 7.70 5.57 9.75
N PRO A 106 6.58 5.98 10.36
CA PRO A 106 5.42 6.47 9.60
C PRO A 106 5.70 7.66 8.68
N ASP A 107 6.83 8.32 8.87
CA ASP A 107 7.21 9.55 8.18
C ASP A 107 8.44 9.39 7.26
N ASP A 108 9.04 8.18 7.21
CA ASP A 108 10.26 7.93 6.45
C ASP A 108 10.17 6.63 5.65
N TYR A 109 9.93 6.75 4.34
CA TYR A 109 9.79 5.63 3.42
C TYR A 109 9.86 6.06 1.95
N TYR A 110 9.83 5.09 1.04
CA TYR A 110 9.58 5.30 -0.38
C TYR A 110 8.21 4.74 -0.75
N VAL A 111 7.49 5.40 -1.64
CA VAL A 111 6.16 4.97 -2.09
C VAL A 111 5.98 5.16 -3.59
N VAL A 112 5.43 4.15 -4.24
CA VAL A 112 4.85 4.27 -5.58
C VAL A 112 3.33 4.30 -5.41
N ARG A 113 2.69 5.38 -5.85
CA ARG A 113 1.25 5.63 -5.73
C ARG A 113 0.60 5.77 -7.10
N ALA A 114 -0.49 5.05 -7.32
CA ALA A 114 -1.40 5.29 -8.43
C ALA A 114 -2.64 6.06 -7.93
N ASN A 115 -3.12 7.05 -8.68
CA ASN A 115 -4.27 7.87 -8.32
C ASN A 115 -5.22 8.03 -9.51
N ALA A 116 -6.45 7.53 -9.38
CA ALA A 116 -7.46 7.56 -10.43
C ALA A 116 -8.10 8.95 -10.61
N LEU A 117 -8.12 9.81 -9.59
CA LEU A 117 -8.61 11.18 -9.74
C LEU A 117 -7.65 12.07 -10.53
N GLU A 118 -6.36 11.77 -10.47
CA GLU A 118 -5.31 12.55 -11.12
C GLU A 118 -4.77 11.89 -12.40
N ASP A 119 -5.21 10.68 -12.71
CA ASP A 119 -4.72 9.88 -13.84
C ASP A 119 -3.19 9.81 -13.89
N ASN A 120 -2.58 9.40 -12.78
CA ASN A 120 -1.14 9.31 -12.68
C ASN A 120 -0.63 8.19 -11.77
N VAL A 121 0.64 7.85 -12.01
CA VAL A 121 1.48 7.09 -11.08
C VAL A 121 2.65 7.99 -10.70
N ARG A 122 2.96 8.06 -9.41
CA ARG A 122 4.05 8.89 -8.87
C ARG A 122 4.92 8.06 -7.95
N PHE A 123 6.21 8.33 -8.02
CA PHE A 123 7.21 7.78 -7.11
C PHE A 123 7.73 8.89 -6.20
N TYR A 124 7.58 8.69 -4.89
CA TYR A 124 7.95 9.66 -3.88
C TYR A 124 8.95 9.08 -2.87
N ARG A 125 9.74 9.97 -2.32
CA ARG A 125 10.43 9.77 -1.05
C ARG A 125 9.69 10.58 0.03
N MET A 126 9.39 9.95 1.16
CA MET A 126 8.88 10.60 2.36
C MET A 126 10.02 10.72 3.37
N VAL A 127 10.31 11.92 3.83
CA VAL A 127 11.35 12.21 4.83
C VAL A 127 10.76 13.16 5.88
N LYS A 128 10.75 12.73 7.13
CA LYS A 128 10.15 13.51 8.24
C LYS A 128 8.73 14.00 7.93
N GLY A 129 7.93 13.15 7.30
CA GLY A 129 6.56 13.45 6.91
C GLY A 129 6.41 14.39 5.71
N GLN A 130 7.49 14.81 5.06
CA GLN A 130 7.47 15.66 3.88
C GLN A 130 7.71 14.85 2.61
N ARG A 131 6.86 15.06 1.61
CA ARG A 131 6.86 14.31 0.37
C ARG A 131 7.68 15.01 -0.71
N GLU A 132 8.62 14.29 -1.30
CA GLU A 132 9.40 14.71 -2.46
C GLU A 132 9.13 13.76 -3.63
N GLN A 133 8.68 14.29 -4.76
CA GLN A 133 8.49 13.48 -5.96
C GLN A 133 9.84 13.23 -6.64
N LEU A 134 10.14 11.98 -6.90
CA LEU A 134 11.36 11.54 -7.58
C LEU A 134 11.11 11.27 -9.07
N ASP A 135 9.97 10.68 -9.40
CA ASP A 135 9.61 10.31 -10.77
C ASP A 135 8.09 10.15 -10.90
N GLY A 136 7.59 9.94 -12.10
CA GLY A 136 6.19 9.69 -12.35
C GLY A 136 5.81 9.58 -13.81
N ALA A 137 4.59 9.10 -14.04
CA ALA A 137 3.98 9.01 -15.36
C ALA A 137 2.50 9.40 -15.29
N ASN A 138 1.99 9.98 -16.36
CA ASN A 138 0.56 10.20 -16.54
C ASN A 138 -0.02 8.98 -17.25
N ILE A 139 -0.89 8.28 -16.55
CA ILE A 139 -1.52 7.04 -17.02
C ILE A 139 -2.98 7.10 -16.58
N LYS A 140 -3.90 6.94 -17.51
CA LYS A 140 -5.31 6.87 -17.18
C LYS A 140 -5.60 5.65 -16.31
N ILE A 141 -6.26 5.87 -15.19
CA ILE A 141 -6.62 4.84 -14.23
C ILE A 141 -8.12 4.92 -14.00
N ALA A 142 -8.84 3.89 -14.35
CA ALA A 142 -10.28 3.86 -14.17
C ALA A 142 -10.67 3.53 -12.74
N THR A 143 -11.73 4.16 -12.26
CA THR A 143 -12.37 3.80 -11.00
C THR A 143 -13.09 2.46 -11.15
N ASN A 144 -12.97 1.57 -10.17
CA ASN A 144 -13.55 0.23 -10.14
C ASN A 144 -12.97 -0.79 -11.15
N GLU A 145 -11.79 -0.56 -11.68
CA GLU A 145 -11.06 -1.49 -12.55
C GLU A 145 -9.71 -1.94 -11.96
#